data_a12105555b93c644eaaff7de497ddcb8
#
_entry.id   a12105555b93c644eaaff7de497ddcb8
#
_cell.length_a   1.000
_cell.length_b   1.000
_cell.length_c   1.000
_cell.angle_alpha   90.00
_cell.angle_beta   90.00
_cell.angle_gamma   90.00
#
_symmetry.space_group_name_H-M   'P 1'
#
loop_
_entity.id
_entity.type
_entity.pdbx_description
1 polymer ?
#
loop_
_entity_poly.entity_id
_entity_poly.type
_entity_poly.pdbx_seq_one_letter_code
_entity_poly.pdbx_strand_id
1 'polypeptide(L)'
;MTTGFFWDERCFWHSGGNYALTLPVGGLVQPLAAGGLPESPETKRRLKNLMDVTGLSDDLDMRGADPATYEELTRVHPPHYLREFKEMSDQGGGELGLRTPFGQGGYEIAALSAGLATAATRAVLTGEMKNAYALSRPPGHHCLPDWPNGFCLLANIAIAIEAARAESLCDRVAVIDWDVHHGNGTEAIFYDRDDVLTISLHQEHNYPLDTGAMTDRGQDAGLGYNINIPLPPGCGHVAYLDAMTRIVLPALDGFAPDLIVIACGYDAGAFDPLGRMLATADTFRQMTRQVMGAATRLCGGKLVMVHEGGYAESYVPFCGHAVLEEMSGSARSAPDPMADTLPIRQPNARFDAFTADLIAEMANHFATRPGTG
;
A
#
# COMPACT_ATOMS: atom_id res chain seq x y z
N MET A 1 -17.83 16.79 -6.46
CA MET A 1 -16.52 16.52 -5.86
C MET A 1 -15.73 15.64 -6.80
N THR A 2 -14.45 15.95 -7.01
CA THR A 2 -13.49 15.26 -7.90
C THR A 2 -12.66 14.26 -7.13
N THR A 3 -11.95 13.40 -7.83
CA THR A 3 -10.89 12.56 -7.28
C THR A 3 -9.61 13.37 -7.17
N GLY A 4 -9.01 13.43 -5.98
CA GLY A 4 -7.72 14.08 -5.75
C GLY A 4 -6.55 13.18 -6.13
N PHE A 5 -5.49 13.75 -6.71
CA PHE A 5 -4.24 13.06 -6.95
C PHE A 5 -3.09 13.88 -6.35
N PHE A 6 -2.53 13.37 -5.25
CA PHE A 6 -1.49 14.03 -4.48
C PHE A 6 -0.12 13.47 -4.84
N TRP A 7 0.77 14.32 -5.30
CA TRP A 7 2.11 13.92 -5.75
C TRP A 7 3.10 15.07 -5.67
N ASP A 8 4.39 14.74 -5.63
CA ASP A 8 5.47 15.71 -5.73
C ASP A 8 6.69 15.07 -6.41
N GLU A 9 7.27 15.77 -7.39
CA GLU A 9 8.45 15.30 -8.13
C GLU A 9 9.64 15.01 -7.21
N ARG A 10 9.76 15.72 -6.08
CA ARG A 10 10.84 15.51 -5.09
C ARG A 10 10.83 14.10 -4.50
N CYS A 11 9.69 13.43 -4.42
CA CYS A 11 9.59 12.04 -3.99
C CYS A 11 10.34 11.08 -4.94
N PHE A 12 10.45 11.43 -6.21
CA PHE A 12 11.21 10.62 -7.18
C PHE A 12 12.74 10.77 -7.04
N TRP A 13 13.19 11.72 -6.24
CA TRP A 13 14.61 11.94 -5.93
C TRP A 13 15.10 11.15 -4.72
N HIS A 14 14.26 10.37 -4.09
CA HIS A 14 14.69 9.44 -3.04
C HIS A 14 15.72 8.46 -3.58
N SER A 15 16.87 8.34 -2.87
CA SER A 15 17.99 7.49 -3.29
C SER A 15 17.84 6.06 -2.77
N GLY A 16 17.86 5.08 -3.66
CA GLY A 16 17.81 3.65 -3.34
C GLY A 16 19.15 3.02 -2.95
N GLY A 17 20.21 3.81 -2.72
CA GLY A 17 21.51 3.26 -2.34
C GLY A 17 22.18 2.42 -3.44
N ASN A 18 23.12 1.56 -3.03
CA ASN A 18 23.92 0.74 -3.92
C ASN A 18 23.59 -0.75 -3.74
N TYR A 19 22.64 -1.23 -4.53
CA TYR A 19 22.10 -2.59 -4.44
C TYR A 19 22.14 -3.31 -5.79
N ALA A 20 22.28 -4.63 -5.75
CA ALA A 20 21.99 -5.54 -6.85
C ALA A 20 20.72 -6.33 -6.49
N LEU A 21 19.58 -5.93 -7.03
CA LEU A 21 18.26 -6.33 -6.56
C LEU A 21 18.10 -5.99 -5.06
N THR A 22 17.93 -6.96 -4.19
CA THR A 22 17.77 -6.76 -2.74
C THR A 22 19.04 -7.10 -1.94
N LEU A 23 20.16 -7.30 -2.62
CA LEU A 23 21.46 -7.59 -2.00
C LEU A 23 22.37 -6.35 -2.04
N PRO A 24 22.92 -5.90 -0.92
CA PRO A 24 23.92 -4.82 -0.92
C PRO A 24 25.09 -5.17 -1.83
N VAL A 25 25.51 -4.22 -2.66
CA VAL A 25 26.71 -4.39 -3.51
C VAL A 25 27.95 -4.39 -2.65
N GLY A 26 28.83 -5.35 -2.88
CA GLY A 26 30.08 -5.52 -2.17
C GLY A 26 30.43 -6.98 -1.96
N GLY A 27 31.66 -7.27 -1.47
CA GLY A 27 32.14 -8.63 -1.38
C GLY A 27 32.09 -9.35 -2.73
N LEU A 28 31.25 -10.38 -2.84
CA LEU A 28 31.03 -11.12 -4.10
C LEU A 28 29.76 -10.68 -4.86
N VAL A 29 29.04 -9.66 -4.39
CA VAL A 29 27.84 -9.11 -5.06
C VAL A 29 28.27 -7.98 -5.98
N GLN A 30 28.13 -8.20 -7.29
CA GLN A 30 28.41 -7.19 -8.31
C GLN A 30 27.19 -6.26 -8.50
N PRO A 31 27.40 -4.97 -8.84
CA PRO A 31 26.32 -4.09 -9.25
C PRO A 31 25.71 -4.58 -10.57
N LEU A 32 24.39 -4.36 -10.72
CA LEU A 32 23.74 -4.58 -12.00
C LEU A 32 24.23 -3.57 -13.04
N ALA A 33 24.29 -3.98 -14.31
CA ALA A 33 24.67 -3.11 -15.43
C ALA A 33 23.69 -1.96 -15.62
N ALA A 34 22.40 -2.18 -15.30
CA ALA A 34 21.36 -1.17 -15.23
C ALA A 34 20.42 -1.55 -14.10
N GLY A 35 19.80 -0.55 -13.47
CA GLY A 35 18.95 -0.75 -12.32
C GLY A 35 19.72 -0.62 -11.00
N GLY A 36 19.27 -1.29 -9.98
CA GLY A 36 19.73 -1.18 -8.61
C GLY A 36 18.69 -1.78 -7.69
N LEU A 37 18.34 -1.07 -6.64
CA LEU A 37 17.20 -1.45 -5.81
C LEU A 37 15.91 -1.40 -6.65
N PRO A 38 15.04 -2.43 -6.58
CA PRO A 38 13.77 -2.44 -7.33
C PRO A 38 12.86 -1.25 -7.00
N GLU A 39 12.91 -0.76 -5.76
CA GLU A 39 12.24 0.49 -5.37
C GLU A 39 12.95 1.68 -6.02
N SER A 40 12.65 1.88 -7.31
CA SER A 40 13.13 2.98 -8.14
C SER A 40 11.99 3.98 -8.40
N PRO A 41 12.29 5.22 -8.79
CA PRO A 41 11.24 6.18 -9.14
C PRO A 41 10.47 5.82 -10.41
N GLU A 42 10.98 4.91 -11.24
CA GLU A 42 10.51 4.73 -12.61
C GLU A 42 9.07 4.22 -12.70
N THR A 43 8.63 3.32 -11.83
CA THR A 43 7.24 2.84 -11.86
C THR A 43 6.25 3.97 -11.61
N LYS A 44 6.53 4.83 -10.63
CA LYS A 44 5.70 5.97 -10.25
C LYS A 44 5.76 7.10 -11.29
N ARG A 45 6.98 7.39 -11.79
CA ARG A 45 7.17 8.40 -12.84
C ARG A 45 6.47 8.01 -14.13
N ARG A 46 6.55 6.74 -14.54
CA ARG A 46 5.86 6.22 -15.73
C ARG A 46 4.35 6.19 -15.56
N LEU A 47 3.83 5.90 -14.35
CA LEU A 47 2.39 6.03 -14.06
C LEU A 47 1.95 7.49 -14.28
N LYS A 48 2.62 8.45 -13.65
CA LYS A 48 2.30 9.88 -13.81
C LYS A 48 2.40 10.31 -15.27
N ASN A 49 3.43 9.89 -15.98
CA ASN A 49 3.60 10.19 -17.41
C ASN A 49 2.49 9.56 -18.28
N LEU A 50 2.08 8.31 -17.98
CA LEU A 50 0.98 7.66 -18.71
C LEU A 50 -0.34 8.43 -18.50
N MET A 51 -0.60 8.89 -17.28
CA MET A 51 -1.78 9.72 -16.98
C MET A 51 -1.79 11.01 -17.81
N ASP A 52 -0.63 11.66 -17.96
CA ASP A 52 -0.52 12.89 -18.77
C ASP A 52 -0.75 12.60 -20.26
N VAL A 53 -0.15 11.53 -20.78
CA VAL A 53 -0.26 11.14 -22.20
C VAL A 53 -1.68 10.73 -22.58
N THR A 54 -2.41 10.06 -21.67
CA THR A 54 -3.81 9.67 -21.91
C THR A 54 -4.79 10.80 -21.65
N GLY A 55 -4.35 11.85 -20.97
CA GLY A 55 -5.19 12.97 -20.52
C GLY A 55 -5.97 12.67 -19.23
N LEU A 56 -5.69 11.55 -18.55
CA LEU A 56 -6.35 11.23 -17.27
C LEU A 56 -6.07 12.30 -16.21
N SER A 57 -4.88 12.91 -16.24
CA SER A 57 -4.52 14.00 -15.32
C SER A 57 -5.48 15.20 -15.40
N ASP A 58 -6.12 15.44 -16.55
CA ASP A 58 -7.07 16.56 -16.73
C ASP A 58 -8.41 16.31 -15.99
N ASP A 59 -8.73 15.05 -15.71
CA ASP A 59 -9.97 14.64 -15.04
C ASP A 59 -9.79 14.52 -13.52
N LEU A 60 -8.59 14.77 -13.00
CA LEU A 60 -8.21 14.67 -11.58
C LEU A 60 -7.87 16.05 -11.01
N ASP A 61 -8.09 16.24 -9.72
CA ASP A 61 -7.58 17.40 -8.99
C ASP A 61 -6.13 17.12 -8.55
N MET A 62 -5.18 17.63 -9.36
CA MET A 62 -3.75 17.40 -9.19
C MET A 62 -3.19 18.32 -8.11
N ARG A 63 -2.65 17.76 -7.03
CA ARG A 63 -2.16 18.53 -5.88
C ARG A 63 -0.80 18.05 -5.38
N GLY A 64 -0.03 19.00 -4.81
CA GLY A 64 1.10 18.71 -3.93
C GLY A 64 0.67 18.72 -2.46
N ALA A 65 1.64 18.55 -1.58
CA ALA A 65 1.47 18.71 -0.15
C ALA A 65 2.73 19.29 0.50
N ASP A 66 2.59 19.80 1.71
CA ASP A 66 3.73 20.08 2.59
C ASP A 66 4.22 18.76 3.22
N PRO A 67 5.50 18.65 3.58
CA PRO A 67 5.99 17.53 4.39
C PRO A 67 5.20 17.40 5.69
N ALA A 68 4.97 16.16 6.14
CA ALA A 68 4.41 15.91 7.45
C ALA A 68 5.26 16.60 8.53
N THR A 69 4.61 17.28 9.45
CA THR A 69 5.27 18.04 10.52
C THR A 69 5.91 17.09 11.54
N TYR A 70 6.90 17.60 12.28
CA TYR A 70 7.50 16.82 13.36
C TYR A 70 6.47 16.35 14.40
N GLU A 71 5.45 17.15 14.67
CA GLU A 71 4.36 16.76 15.55
C GLU A 71 3.57 15.58 15.01
N GLU A 72 3.23 15.58 13.71
CA GLU A 72 2.54 14.47 13.06
C GLU A 72 3.39 13.21 13.06
N LEU A 73 4.68 13.33 12.74
CA LEU A 73 5.62 12.20 12.74
C LEU A 73 5.76 11.58 14.13
N THR A 74 5.81 12.38 15.20
CA THR A 74 5.97 11.88 16.58
C THR A 74 4.74 11.24 17.16
N ARG A 75 3.58 11.28 16.49
CA ARG A 75 2.40 10.51 16.87
C ARG A 75 2.57 9.01 16.63
N VAL A 76 3.47 8.65 15.71
CA VAL A 76 3.75 7.27 15.32
C VAL A 76 5.19 6.87 15.67
N HIS A 77 6.14 7.72 15.34
CA HIS A 77 7.56 7.43 15.48
C HIS A 77 8.17 8.09 16.71
N PRO A 78 8.94 7.36 17.53
CA PRO A 78 9.57 7.96 18.72
C PRO A 78 10.64 8.98 18.32
N PRO A 79 10.81 10.05 19.13
CA PRO A 79 11.72 11.14 18.82
C PRO A 79 13.18 10.74 18.59
N HIS A 80 13.65 9.66 19.22
CA HIS A 80 15.03 9.20 19.01
C HIS A 80 15.26 8.67 17.61
N TYR A 81 14.31 7.88 17.06
CA TYR A 81 14.36 7.39 15.69
C TYR A 81 14.38 8.54 14.67
N LEU A 82 13.48 9.51 14.83
CA LEU A 82 13.40 10.66 13.93
C LEU A 82 14.67 11.51 13.95
N ARG A 83 15.30 11.68 15.12
CA ARG A 83 16.58 12.38 15.22
C ARG A 83 17.71 11.63 14.52
N GLU A 84 17.85 10.35 14.78
CA GLU A 84 18.87 9.52 14.12
C GLU A 84 18.72 9.55 12.60
N PHE A 85 17.51 9.36 12.11
CA PHE A 85 17.22 9.44 10.66
C PHE A 85 17.60 10.82 10.10
N LYS A 86 17.20 11.91 10.77
CA LYS A 86 17.52 13.27 10.34
C LYS A 86 19.01 13.55 10.32
N GLU A 87 19.73 13.18 11.37
CA GLU A 87 21.17 13.37 11.47
C GLU A 87 21.92 12.61 10.37
N MET A 88 21.58 11.34 10.11
CA MET A 88 22.18 10.59 9.03
C MET A 88 21.86 11.19 7.65
N SER A 89 20.61 11.61 7.44
CA SER A 89 20.18 12.28 6.21
C SER A 89 20.99 13.54 5.94
N ASP A 90 21.24 14.38 6.96
CA ASP A 90 22.01 15.62 6.84
C ASP A 90 23.52 15.34 6.58
N GLN A 91 24.03 14.21 7.04
CA GLN A 91 25.42 13.78 6.87
C GLN A 91 25.69 13.06 5.54
N GLY A 92 24.72 13.02 4.64
CA GLY A 92 24.89 12.45 3.29
C GLY A 92 24.08 11.18 3.03
N GLY A 93 23.32 10.71 4.02
CA GLY A 93 22.49 9.51 3.91
C GLY A 93 23.12 8.29 4.56
N GLY A 94 22.51 7.14 4.36
CA GLY A 94 22.91 5.87 4.96
C GLY A 94 21.85 4.81 4.76
N GLU A 95 21.77 3.90 5.70
CA GLU A 95 20.74 2.88 5.81
C GLU A 95 20.38 2.69 7.29
N LEU A 96 19.10 2.73 7.61
CA LEU A 96 18.55 2.40 8.91
C LEU A 96 17.72 1.12 8.79
N GLY A 97 17.79 0.25 9.80
CA GLY A 97 17.02 -1.00 9.78
C GLY A 97 17.42 -1.96 8.66
N LEU A 98 16.44 -2.43 7.88
CA LEU A 98 16.67 -3.48 6.87
C LEU A 98 16.18 -3.06 5.48
N ARG A 99 17.12 -2.92 4.52
CA ARG A 99 16.81 -2.54 3.12
C ARG A 99 16.10 -1.19 3.02
N THR A 100 16.60 -0.20 3.75
CA THR A 100 16.06 1.15 3.79
C THR A 100 17.15 2.20 3.54
N PRO A 101 17.86 2.10 2.41
CA PRO A 101 18.89 3.07 2.07
C PRO A 101 18.25 4.43 1.73
N PHE A 102 18.98 5.50 2.05
CA PHE A 102 18.61 6.87 1.69
C PHE A 102 19.84 7.74 1.49
N GLY A 103 19.70 8.76 0.68
CA GLY A 103 20.73 9.77 0.45
C GLY A 103 20.53 11.02 1.32
N GLN A 104 21.36 12.04 1.05
CA GLN A 104 21.15 13.35 1.63
C GLN A 104 19.77 13.90 1.30
N GLY A 105 19.06 14.46 2.29
CA GLY A 105 17.68 14.94 2.14
C GLY A 105 16.63 13.84 2.17
N GLY A 106 17.01 12.58 2.46
CA GLY A 106 16.08 11.46 2.51
C GLY A 106 15.01 11.60 3.59
N TYR A 107 15.34 12.24 4.72
CA TYR A 107 14.36 12.55 5.77
C TYR A 107 13.25 13.48 5.27
N GLU A 108 13.61 14.56 4.60
CA GLU A 108 12.65 15.52 4.05
C GLU A 108 11.77 14.92 2.97
N ILE A 109 12.34 14.04 2.14
CA ILE A 109 11.58 13.32 1.11
C ILE A 109 10.62 12.32 1.75
N ALA A 110 11.04 11.58 2.77
CA ALA A 110 10.17 10.65 3.50
C ALA A 110 9.05 11.40 4.23
N ALA A 111 9.37 12.53 4.87
CA ALA A 111 8.35 13.38 5.49
C ALA A 111 7.37 13.95 4.46
N LEU A 112 7.83 14.30 3.25
CA LEU A 112 6.95 14.73 2.15
C LEU A 112 6.05 13.59 1.67
N SER A 113 6.58 12.37 1.54
CA SER A 113 5.78 11.18 1.20
C SER A 113 4.64 10.96 2.20
N ALA A 114 4.93 11.04 3.50
CA ALA A 114 3.91 10.99 4.56
C ALA A 114 2.94 12.18 4.48
N GLY A 115 3.44 13.37 4.14
CA GLY A 115 2.64 14.58 3.93
C GLY A 115 1.62 14.45 2.81
N LEU A 116 1.98 13.78 1.70
CA LEU A 116 1.05 13.49 0.59
C LEU A 116 -0.11 12.61 1.06
N ALA A 117 0.17 11.54 1.81
CA ALA A 117 -0.86 10.66 2.37
C ALA A 117 -1.75 11.39 3.38
N THR A 118 -1.15 12.24 4.23
CA THR A 118 -1.86 13.04 5.22
C THR A 118 -2.78 14.08 4.57
N ALA A 119 -2.29 14.81 3.56
CA ALA A 119 -3.09 15.79 2.83
C ALA A 119 -4.24 15.15 2.07
N ALA A 120 -4.01 14.00 1.42
CA ALA A 120 -5.05 13.24 0.74
C ALA A 120 -6.15 12.80 1.73
N THR A 121 -5.75 12.29 2.90
CA THR A 121 -6.67 11.86 3.96
C THR A 121 -7.52 13.01 4.49
N ARG A 122 -6.91 14.17 4.78
CA ARG A 122 -7.62 15.38 5.21
C ARG A 122 -8.62 15.85 4.16
N ALA A 123 -8.21 15.92 2.89
CA ALA A 123 -9.07 16.40 1.81
C ALA A 123 -10.33 15.54 1.63
N VAL A 124 -10.21 14.22 1.83
CA VAL A 124 -11.35 13.30 1.79
C VAL A 124 -12.24 13.42 3.03
N LEU A 125 -11.66 13.49 4.21
CA LEU A 125 -12.42 13.55 5.47
C LEU A 125 -13.15 14.88 5.65
N THR A 126 -12.58 16.00 5.18
CA THR A 126 -13.23 17.32 5.20
C THR A 126 -14.28 17.50 4.07
N GLY A 127 -14.38 16.53 3.15
CA GLY A 127 -15.30 16.58 2.02
C GLY A 127 -14.85 17.51 0.88
N GLU A 128 -13.59 17.92 0.86
CA GLU A 128 -13.01 18.67 -0.25
C GLU A 128 -12.87 17.80 -1.50
N MET A 129 -12.49 16.54 -1.31
CA MET A 129 -12.40 15.51 -2.34
C MET A 129 -13.41 14.40 -2.10
N LYS A 130 -13.88 13.75 -3.17
CA LYS A 130 -14.73 12.55 -3.08
C LYS A 130 -13.93 11.35 -2.57
N ASN A 131 -12.77 11.15 -3.15
CA ASN A 131 -11.75 10.17 -2.81
C ASN A 131 -10.39 10.71 -3.25
N ALA A 132 -9.29 10.09 -2.85
CA ALA A 132 -7.97 10.58 -3.21
C ALA A 132 -6.96 9.45 -3.38
N TYR A 133 -5.94 9.71 -4.21
CA TYR A 133 -4.77 8.89 -4.40
C TYR A 133 -3.51 9.69 -4.04
N ALA A 134 -2.66 9.16 -3.16
CA ALA A 134 -1.35 9.71 -2.83
C ALA A 134 -0.26 8.87 -3.51
N LEU A 135 0.48 9.48 -4.43
CA LEU A 135 1.62 8.85 -5.10
C LEU A 135 2.86 8.95 -4.20
N SER A 136 2.81 8.24 -3.08
CA SER A 136 3.84 8.24 -2.06
C SER A 136 5.11 7.51 -2.52
N ARG A 137 6.28 8.11 -2.22
CA ARG A 137 7.61 7.51 -2.33
C ARG A 137 8.60 8.26 -1.43
N PRO A 138 9.32 7.56 -0.53
CA PRO A 138 9.32 6.11 -0.28
C PRO A 138 7.96 5.57 0.23
N PRO A 139 7.74 4.23 0.11
CA PRO A 139 6.55 3.58 0.67
C PRO A 139 6.57 3.56 2.21
N GLY A 140 5.51 3.04 2.85
CA GLY A 140 5.37 3.16 4.30
C GLY A 140 4.91 1.93 5.05
N HIS A 141 4.26 0.95 4.43
CA HIS A 141 3.53 -0.11 5.12
C HIS A 141 4.39 -1.10 5.94
N HIS A 142 5.69 -1.18 5.66
CA HIS A 142 6.62 -2.01 6.44
C HIS A 142 7.25 -1.29 7.63
N CYS A 143 7.18 0.05 7.71
CA CYS A 143 7.86 0.79 8.76
C CYS A 143 7.20 0.58 10.12
N LEU A 144 7.94 -0.03 11.07
CA LEU A 144 7.53 -0.12 12.46
C LEU A 144 7.73 1.25 13.15
N PRO A 145 7.26 1.43 14.40
CA PRO A 145 7.43 2.71 15.09
C PRO A 145 8.87 3.21 15.13
N ASP A 146 9.84 2.35 15.38
CA ASP A 146 11.26 2.68 15.54
C ASP A 146 12.22 1.81 14.72
N TRP A 147 11.68 1.03 13.78
CA TRP A 147 12.45 0.13 12.94
C TRP A 147 11.97 0.20 11.49
N PRO A 148 12.67 0.94 10.62
CA PRO A 148 12.37 0.98 9.19
C PRO A 148 12.79 -0.32 8.52
N ASN A 149 12.00 -0.79 7.57
CA ASN A 149 12.37 -1.95 6.77
C ASN A 149 11.60 -1.98 5.44
N GLY A 150 12.02 -2.85 4.52
CA GLY A 150 11.33 -3.07 3.26
C GLY A 150 11.10 -1.78 2.46
N PHE A 151 12.14 -0.94 2.31
CA PHE A 151 12.11 0.34 1.61
C PHE A 151 11.33 1.45 2.32
N CYS A 152 10.67 1.15 3.44
CA CYS A 152 9.80 2.06 4.19
C CYS A 152 10.56 2.74 5.32
N LEU A 153 10.67 4.07 5.25
CA LEU A 153 11.39 4.90 6.23
C LEU A 153 10.46 5.55 7.25
N LEU A 154 9.22 5.84 6.88
CA LEU A 154 8.17 6.37 7.74
C LEU A 154 6.86 5.64 7.42
N ALA A 155 6.02 5.42 8.43
CA ALA A 155 4.73 4.74 8.29
C ALA A 155 3.66 5.70 7.75
N ASN A 156 3.70 6.00 6.45
CA ASN A 156 2.89 7.04 5.80
C ASN A 156 1.40 6.97 6.15
N ILE A 157 0.80 5.78 6.05
CA ILE A 157 -0.63 5.55 6.34
C ILE A 157 -0.92 5.78 7.81
N ALA A 158 -0.09 5.26 8.72
CA ALA A 158 -0.30 5.43 10.16
C ALA A 158 -0.19 6.90 10.57
N ILE A 159 0.79 7.65 10.02
CA ILE A 159 0.94 9.09 10.26
C ILE A 159 -0.31 9.84 9.79
N ALA A 160 -0.83 9.52 8.59
CA ALA A 160 -2.03 10.15 8.06
C ALA A 160 -3.28 9.86 8.92
N ILE A 161 -3.44 8.64 9.42
CA ILE A 161 -4.53 8.25 10.32
C ILE A 161 -4.43 9.01 11.64
N GLU A 162 -3.25 9.01 12.28
CA GLU A 162 -3.08 9.66 13.58
C GLU A 162 -3.17 11.20 13.49
N ALA A 163 -2.76 11.80 12.38
CA ALA A 163 -2.98 13.22 12.12
C ALA A 163 -4.49 13.53 12.01
N ALA A 164 -5.24 12.76 11.23
CA ALA A 164 -6.68 12.95 11.06
C ALA A 164 -7.45 12.75 12.38
N ARG A 165 -7.07 11.77 13.19
CA ARG A 165 -7.68 11.51 14.49
C ARG A 165 -7.39 12.64 15.49
N ALA A 166 -6.18 13.15 15.51
CA ALA A 166 -5.81 14.29 16.36
C ALA A 166 -6.64 15.55 16.04
N GLU A 167 -7.10 15.67 14.80
CA GLU A 167 -8.01 16.73 14.35
C GLU A 167 -9.49 16.36 14.53
N SER A 168 -9.79 15.20 15.10
CA SER A 168 -11.16 14.69 15.30
C SER A 168 -11.97 14.55 14.00
N LEU A 169 -11.30 14.20 12.91
CA LEU A 169 -11.93 14.03 11.58
C LEU A 169 -12.53 12.63 11.37
N CYS A 170 -12.05 11.63 12.10
CA CYS A 170 -12.56 10.26 12.09
C CYS A 170 -12.26 9.54 13.40
N ASP A 171 -13.07 8.53 13.72
CA ASP A 171 -12.87 7.66 14.89
C ASP A 171 -12.38 6.28 14.48
N ARG A 172 -12.98 5.69 13.43
CA ARG A 172 -12.71 4.31 12.99
C ARG A 172 -12.18 4.27 11.57
N VAL A 173 -11.03 3.65 11.37
CA VAL A 173 -10.38 3.55 10.06
C VAL A 173 -10.13 2.09 9.70
N ALA A 174 -10.49 1.67 8.49
CA ALA A 174 -10.07 0.38 7.96
C ALA A 174 -8.90 0.59 6.97
N VAL A 175 -7.82 -0.14 7.17
CA VAL A 175 -6.68 -0.21 6.25
C VAL A 175 -6.73 -1.56 5.55
N ILE A 176 -6.80 -1.55 4.22
CA ILE A 176 -6.70 -2.74 3.37
C ILE A 176 -5.38 -2.63 2.64
N ASP A 177 -4.50 -3.58 2.85
CA ASP A 177 -3.21 -3.69 2.20
C ASP A 177 -3.28 -4.82 1.17
N TRP A 178 -3.12 -4.48 -0.11
CA TRP A 178 -3.03 -5.45 -1.19
C TRP A 178 -1.66 -5.44 -1.90
N ASP A 179 -0.67 -4.77 -1.30
CA ASP A 179 0.73 -5.02 -1.63
C ASP A 179 1.02 -6.52 -1.51
N VAL A 180 1.92 -7.05 -2.33
CA VAL A 180 2.23 -8.48 -2.30
C VAL A 180 2.94 -8.90 -1.02
N HIS A 181 3.55 -7.93 -0.33
CA HIS A 181 4.25 -8.13 0.94
C HIS A 181 3.32 -7.84 2.12
N HIS A 182 3.57 -8.52 3.23
CA HIS A 182 2.80 -8.28 4.45
C HIS A 182 3.04 -6.87 5.01
N GLY A 183 1.97 -6.13 5.27
CA GLY A 183 2.03 -4.78 5.87
C GLY A 183 2.35 -4.79 7.37
N ASN A 184 3.47 -5.41 7.73
CA ASN A 184 3.88 -5.67 9.12
C ASN A 184 4.05 -4.41 9.96
N GLY A 185 4.42 -3.28 9.35
CA GLY A 185 4.52 -2.00 10.05
C GLY A 185 3.16 -1.47 10.45
N THR A 186 2.20 -1.48 9.52
CA THR A 186 0.81 -1.08 9.79
C THR A 186 0.19 -2.00 10.85
N GLU A 187 0.37 -3.32 10.71
CA GLU A 187 -0.05 -4.29 11.73
C GLU A 187 0.51 -3.93 13.10
N ALA A 188 1.83 -3.79 13.24
CA ALA A 188 2.49 -3.56 14.51
C ALA A 188 2.04 -2.26 15.21
N ILE A 189 1.79 -1.20 14.44
CA ILE A 189 1.37 0.11 14.99
C ILE A 189 -0.05 0.04 15.58
N PHE A 190 -0.94 -0.77 14.99
CA PHE A 190 -2.35 -0.84 15.38
C PHE A 190 -2.75 -2.15 16.07
N TYR A 191 -1.80 -3.00 16.44
CA TYR A 191 -2.04 -4.38 16.87
C TYR A 191 -2.86 -4.54 18.15
N ASP A 192 -2.81 -3.56 19.05
CA ASP A 192 -3.52 -3.52 20.33
C ASP A 192 -4.75 -2.57 20.32
N ARG A 193 -5.20 -2.15 19.13
CA ARG A 193 -6.24 -1.13 18.96
C ARG A 193 -7.49 -1.68 18.28
N ASP A 194 -8.67 -1.26 18.74
CA ASP A 194 -9.99 -1.63 18.18
C ASP A 194 -10.62 -0.56 17.28
N ASP A 195 -9.95 0.58 17.14
CA ASP A 195 -10.39 1.70 16.32
C ASP A 195 -9.76 1.73 14.92
N VAL A 196 -8.77 0.86 14.67
CA VAL A 196 -8.21 0.63 13.34
C VAL A 196 -8.28 -0.85 13.00
N LEU A 197 -9.01 -1.18 11.92
CA LEU A 197 -9.01 -2.53 11.35
C LEU A 197 -7.91 -2.63 10.30
N THR A 198 -6.96 -3.53 10.49
CA THR A 198 -5.91 -3.82 9.52
C THR A 198 -6.20 -5.13 8.79
N ILE A 199 -6.17 -5.11 7.46
CA ILE A 199 -6.37 -6.30 6.60
C ILE A 199 -5.24 -6.34 5.59
N SER A 200 -4.45 -7.41 5.54
CA SER A 200 -3.37 -7.58 4.57
C SER A 200 -3.57 -8.83 3.71
N LEU A 201 -3.64 -8.63 2.38
CA LEU A 201 -3.67 -9.70 1.36
C LEU A 201 -2.27 -9.82 0.77
N HIS A 202 -1.52 -10.80 1.18
CA HIS A 202 -0.11 -10.90 0.80
C HIS A 202 0.27 -12.32 0.37
N GLN A 203 1.39 -12.43 -0.34
CA GLN A 203 1.98 -13.72 -0.66
C GLN A 203 2.58 -14.33 0.62
N GLU A 204 2.15 -15.53 0.97
CA GLU A 204 2.70 -16.26 2.12
C GLU A 204 4.22 -16.46 1.97
N HIS A 205 4.94 -16.38 3.10
CA HIS A 205 6.38 -16.62 3.18
C HIS A 205 7.23 -15.81 2.17
N ASN A 206 6.79 -14.59 1.81
CA ASN A 206 7.57 -13.71 0.93
C ASN A 206 8.42 -12.72 1.76
N TYR A 207 7.79 -11.67 2.29
CA TYR A 207 8.51 -10.67 3.08
C TYR A 207 7.51 -9.90 3.98
N PRO A 208 7.91 -9.61 5.24
CA PRO A 208 8.98 -10.28 5.99
C PRO A 208 8.68 -11.76 6.22
N LEU A 209 9.70 -12.62 6.31
CA LEU A 209 9.53 -14.08 6.24
C LEU A 209 8.67 -14.67 7.36
N ASP A 210 8.76 -14.12 8.56
CA ASP A 210 8.18 -14.67 9.79
C ASP A 210 6.98 -13.85 10.29
N THR A 211 6.25 -13.18 9.39
CA THR A 211 5.10 -12.32 9.73
C THR A 211 3.90 -12.62 8.85
N GLY A 212 2.71 -12.13 9.22
CA GLY A 212 1.50 -12.22 8.42
C GLY A 212 0.80 -13.56 8.50
N ALA A 213 0.95 -14.29 9.60
CA ALA A 213 0.21 -15.53 9.79
C ALA A 213 -1.30 -15.24 10.00
N MET A 214 -2.16 -16.12 9.48
CA MET A 214 -3.61 -16.03 9.67
C MET A 214 -4.02 -16.02 11.16
N THR A 215 -3.16 -16.54 12.03
CA THR A 215 -3.37 -16.59 13.48
C THR A 215 -3.05 -15.29 14.20
N ASP A 216 -2.37 -14.35 13.55
CA ASP A 216 -2.01 -13.05 14.11
C ASP A 216 -3.22 -12.12 13.98
N ARG A 217 -4.01 -12.03 15.07
CA ARG A 217 -5.34 -11.41 15.06
C ARG A 217 -5.46 -10.16 15.93
N GLY A 218 -4.35 -9.55 16.29
CA GLY A 218 -4.31 -8.46 17.27
C GLY A 218 -4.19 -8.97 18.71
N GLN A 219 -4.05 -8.05 19.65
CA GLN A 219 -3.96 -8.35 21.08
C GLN A 219 -4.76 -7.31 21.89
N ASP A 220 -5.02 -7.61 23.15
CA ASP A 220 -5.74 -6.73 24.07
C ASP A 220 -7.04 -6.18 23.44
N ALA A 221 -7.21 -4.85 23.38
CA ALA A 221 -8.37 -4.22 22.74
C ALA A 221 -8.42 -4.49 21.23
N GLY A 222 -7.26 -4.66 20.59
CA GLY A 222 -7.13 -4.93 19.15
C GLY A 222 -7.42 -6.38 18.74
N LEU A 223 -7.75 -7.29 19.69
CA LEU A 223 -8.00 -8.68 19.35
C LEU A 223 -9.22 -8.84 18.44
N GLY A 224 -8.97 -9.35 17.23
CA GLY A 224 -9.96 -9.50 16.15
C GLY A 224 -10.02 -8.33 15.16
N TYR A 225 -9.16 -7.33 15.33
CA TYR A 225 -9.06 -6.17 14.44
C TYR A 225 -7.82 -6.22 13.54
N ASN A 226 -7.08 -7.32 13.52
CA ASN A 226 -6.05 -7.63 12.54
C ASN A 226 -6.42 -8.90 11.77
N ILE A 227 -6.34 -8.84 10.43
CA ILE A 227 -6.72 -9.91 9.50
C ILE A 227 -5.60 -10.09 8.48
N ASN A 228 -4.93 -11.23 8.52
CA ASN A 228 -3.90 -11.62 7.56
C ASN A 228 -4.44 -12.69 6.62
N ILE A 229 -4.34 -12.45 5.32
CA ILE A 229 -4.80 -13.34 4.24
C ILE A 229 -3.57 -13.78 3.45
N PRO A 230 -2.79 -14.76 3.96
CA PRO A 230 -1.62 -15.30 3.27
C PRO A 230 -2.08 -16.14 2.08
N LEU A 231 -1.78 -15.71 0.87
CA LEU A 231 -2.12 -16.40 -0.36
C LEU A 231 -0.88 -17.15 -0.90
N PRO A 232 -1.03 -18.39 -1.39
CA PRO A 232 0.08 -19.12 -1.97
C PRO A 232 0.60 -18.46 -3.26
N PRO A 233 1.90 -18.60 -3.56
CA PRO A 233 2.47 -18.12 -4.82
C PRO A 233 1.70 -18.66 -6.03
N GLY A 234 1.49 -17.82 -7.03
CA GLY A 234 0.72 -18.15 -8.22
C GLY A 234 -0.75 -17.74 -8.19
N CYS A 235 -1.25 -17.23 -7.08
CA CYS A 235 -2.60 -16.67 -7.03
C CYS A 235 -2.74 -15.52 -8.03
N GLY A 236 -3.86 -15.53 -8.77
CA GLY A 236 -4.18 -14.54 -9.79
C GLY A 236 -5.52 -13.87 -9.54
N HIS A 237 -6.12 -13.42 -10.63
CA HIS A 237 -7.36 -12.65 -10.63
C HIS A 237 -8.48 -13.29 -9.77
N VAL A 238 -8.73 -14.58 -9.94
CA VAL A 238 -9.83 -15.28 -9.25
C VAL A 238 -9.63 -15.29 -7.73
N ALA A 239 -8.42 -15.64 -7.27
CA ALA A 239 -8.11 -15.75 -5.84
C ALA A 239 -8.20 -14.39 -5.12
N TYR A 240 -7.66 -13.31 -5.73
CA TYR A 240 -7.76 -11.98 -5.15
C TYR A 240 -9.21 -11.50 -5.01
N LEU A 241 -10.03 -11.67 -6.04
CA LEU A 241 -11.44 -11.26 -5.98
C LEU A 241 -12.27 -12.13 -5.03
N ASP A 242 -11.94 -13.41 -4.90
CA ASP A 242 -12.58 -14.31 -3.93
C ASP A 242 -12.24 -13.90 -2.49
N ALA A 243 -10.96 -13.62 -2.19
CA ALA A 243 -10.52 -13.11 -0.89
C ALA A 243 -11.20 -11.78 -0.53
N MET A 244 -11.28 -10.86 -1.49
CA MET A 244 -12.02 -9.60 -1.30
C MET A 244 -13.48 -9.88 -0.93
N THR A 245 -14.16 -10.74 -1.68
CA THR A 245 -15.60 -10.98 -1.52
C THR A 245 -15.93 -11.74 -0.22
N ARG A 246 -15.10 -12.74 0.14
CA ARG A 246 -15.42 -13.62 1.29
C ARG A 246 -14.85 -13.12 2.61
N ILE A 247 -13.79 -12.33 2.59
CA ILE A 247 -13.10 -11.91 3.83
C ILE A 247 -13.13 -10.40 3.99
N VAL A 248 -12.60 -9.64 3.01
CA VAL A 248 -12.41 -8.20 3.16
C VAL A 248 -13.74 -7.45 3.29
N LEU A 249 -14.67 -7.66 2.35
CA LEU A 249 -15.95 -6.95 2.36
C LEU A 249 -16.80 -7.28 3.60
N PRO A 250 -16.94 -8.54 4.05
CA PRO A 250 -17.63 -8.84 5.31
C PRO A 250 -16.94 -8.24 6.54
N ALA A 251 -15.60 -8.18 6.57
CA ALA A 251 -14.87 -7.55 7.67
C ALA A 251 -15.17 -6.04 7.74
N LEU A 252 -15.18 -5.36 6.59
CA LEU A 252 -15.55 -3.95 6.51
C LEU A 252 -17.00 -3.71 6.98
N ASP A 253 -17.94 -4.57 6.57
CA ASP A 253 -19.35 -4.46 6.99
C ASP A 253 -19.50 -4.63 8.50
N GLY A 254 -18.75 -5.56 9.10
CA GLY A 254 -18.74 -5.78 10.55
C GLY A 254 -18.03 -4.67 11.34
N PHE A 255 -17.02 -4.04 10.74
CA PHE A 255 -16.27 -2.96 11.38
C PHE A 255 -16.96 -1.60 11.24
N ALA A 256 -17.60 -1.30 10.12
CA ALA A 256 -18.27 -0.02 9.83
C ALA A 256 -17.33 1.19 10.02
N PRO A 257 -16.30 1.37 9.16
CA PRO A 257 -15.33 2.45 9.27
C PRO A 257 -15.91 3.81 8.85
N ASP A 258 -15.30 4.89 9.35
CA ASP A 258 -15.52 6.27 8.88
C ASP A 258 -14.70 6.61 7.66
N LEU A 259 -13.62 5.87 7.44
CA LEU A 259 -12.66 6.01 6.33
C LEU A 259 -12.11 4.64 5.96
N ILE A 260 -11.98 4.38 4.66
CA ILE A 260 -11.20 3.25 4.13
C ILE A 260 -9.90 3.78 3.53
N VAL A 261 -8.76 3.23 3.94
CA VAL A 261 -7.45 3.50 3.38
C VAL A 261 -6.92 2.24 2.71
N ILE A 262 -6.34 2.39 1.54
CA ILE A 262 -5.70 1.28 0.81
C ILE A 262 -4.20 1.50 0.80
N ALA A 263 -3.44 0.55 1.33
CA ALA A 263 -2.02 0.39 1.02
C ALA A 263 -1.94 -0.23 -0.39
N CYS A 264 -1.71 0.64 -1.38
CA CYS A 264 -1.94 0.34 -2.78
C CYS A 264 -0.62 -0.05 -3.47
N GLY A 265 -0.12 -1.25 -3.19
CA GLY A 265 0.98 -1.87 -3.94
C GLY A 265 0.49 -2.51 -5.24
N TYR A 266 1.38 -2.62 -6.21
CA TYR A 266 1.12 -3.25 -7.51
C TYR A 266 2.03 -4.45 -7.77
N ASP A 267 2.80 -4.87 -6.79
CA ASP A 267 3.76 -5.97 -6.85
C ASP A 267 3.12 -7.37 -6.78
N ALA A 268 1.82 -7.45 -6.50
CA ALA A 268 1.03 -8.65 -6.82
C ALA A 268 0.84 -8.84 -8.34
N GLY A 269 1.23 -7.88 -9.14
CA GLY A 269 1.12 -7.89 -10.62
C GLY A 269 2.00 -8.97 -11.26
N ALA A 270 1.52 -9.53 -12.37
CA ALA A 270 2.08 -10.72 -13.03
C ALA A 270 3.55 -10.62 -13.49
N PHE A 271 4.13 -9.44 -13.53
CA PHE A 271 5.52 -9.20 -14.00
C PHE A 271 6.44 -8.68 -12.90
N ASP A 272 5.98 -8.68 -11.65
CA ASP A 272 6.77 -8.11 -10.58
C ASP A 272 7.98 -8.97 -10.23
N PRO A 273 9.19 -8.38 -10.08
CA PRO A 273 10.39 -9.13 -9.73
C PRO A 273 10.40 -9.61 -8.27
N LEU A 274 9.62 -9.00 -7.37
CA LEU A 274 9.60 -9.32 -5.95
C LEU A 274 8.37 -10.11 -5.52
N GLY A 275 7.33 -10.16 -6.34
CA GLY A 275 6.15 -11.01 -6.18
C GLY A 275 6.19 -12.27 -7.06
N ARG A 276 5.34 -13.23 -6.72
CA ARG A 276 5.11 -14.44 -7.54
C ARG A 276 3.62 -14.64 -7.76
N MET A 277 2.89 -13.53 -7.86
CA MET A 277 1.45 -13.52 -8.09
C MET A 277 1.12 -13.18 -9.55
N LEU A 278 -0.14 -13.34 -9.92
CA LEU A 278 -0.61 -13.17 -11.30
C LEU A 278 -1.77 -12.18 -11.40
N ALA A 279 -1.81 -11.16 -10.52
CA ALA A 279 -2.79 -10.09 -10.64
C ALA A 279 -2.57 -9.30 -11.93
N THR A 280 -3.67 -8.79 -12.50
CA THR A 280 -3.67 -8.01 -13.74
C THR A 280 -4.19 -6.60 -13.49
N ALA A 281 -4.03 -5.69 -14.46
CA ALA A 281 -4.63 -4.36 -14.36
C ALA A 281 -6.15 -4.43 -14.08
N ASP A 282 -6.85 -5.42 -14.65
CA ASP A 282 -8.27 -5.65 -14.38
C ASP A 282 -8.53 -6.18 -12.97
N THR A 283 -7.59 -6.95 -12.39
CA THR A 283 -7.70 -7.37 -10.98
C THR A 283 -7.71 -6.15 -10.05
N PHE A 284 -6.76 -5.24 -10.20
CA PHE A 284 -6.69 -4.00 -9.42
C PHE A 284 -7.92 -3.12 -9.66
N ARG A 285 -8.40 -2.99 -10.90
CA ARG A 285 -9.64 -2.29 -11.23
C ARG A 285 -10.84 -2.85 -10.47
N GLN A 286 -11.01 -4.18 -10.47
CA GLN A 286 -12.15 -4.82 -9.82
C GLN A 286 -12.06 -4.75 -8.29
N MET A 287 -10.89 -4.92 -7.69
CA MET A 287 -10.69 -4.67 -6.26
C MET A 287 -11.04 -3.22 -5.90
N THR A 288 -10.59 -2.25 -6.70
CA THR A 288 -10.94 -0.83 -6.53
C THR A 288 -12.45 -0.61 -6.56
N ARG A 289 -13.14 -1.20 -7.54
CA ARG A 289 -14.61 -1.12 -7.64
C ARG A 289 -15.30 -1.68 -6.40
N GLN A 290 -14.83 -2.81 -5.88
CA GLN A 290 -15.39 -3.45 -4.69
C GLN A 290 -15.21 -2.55 -3.44
N VAL A 291 -14.01 -2.00 -3.21
CA VAL A 291 -13.77 -1.12 -2.04
C VAL A 291 -14.49 0.23 -2.19
N MET A 292 -14.62 0.78 -3.39
CA MET A 292 -15.43 1.97 -3.63
C MET A 292 -16.91 1.74 -3.33
N GLY A 293 -17.43 0.56 -3.71
CA GLY A 293 -18.78 0.14 -3.36
C GLY A 293 -18.99 0.03 -1.85
N ALA A 294 -18.03 -0.56 -1.14
CA ALA A 294 -18.03 -0.62 0.31
C ALA A 294 -17.94 0.77 0.95
N ALA A 295 -17.02 1.63 0.50
CA ALA A 295 -16.88 2.99 0.99
C ALA A 295 -18.17 3.80 0.81
N THR A 296 -18.80 3.68 -0.36
CA THR A 296 -20.08 4.35 -0.63
C THR A 296 -21.17 3.93 0.37
N ARG A 297 -21.24 2.65 0.71
CA ARG A 297 -22.23 2.09 1.62
C ARG A 297 -21.95 2.42 3.09
N LEU A 298 -20.67 2.37 3.50
CA LEU A 298 -20.27 2.42 4.90
C LEU A 298 -19.88 3.81 5.38
N CYS A 299 -19.18 4.60 4.55
CA CYS A 299 -18.60 5.88 4.96
C CYS A 299 -18.80 7.01 3.94
N GLY A 300 -19.89 6.96 3.15
CA GLY A 300 -20.21 8.04 2.22
C GLY A 300 -19.21 8.24 1.09
N GLY A 301 -18.48 7.18 0.73
CA GLY A 301 -17.50 7.17 -0.35
C GLY A 301 -16.08 7.61 0.05
N LYS A 302 -15.82 7.81 1.34
CA LYS A 302 -14.50 8.24 1.84
C LYS A 302 -13.48 7.12 1.67
N LEU A 303 -12.62 7.26 0.66
CA LEU A 303 -11.59 6.31 0.27
C LEU A 303 -10.30 7.05 -0.06
N VAL A 304 -9.19 6.61 0.52
CA VAL A 304 -7.84 7.10 0.18
C VAL A 304 -6.99 5.92 -0.23
N MET A 305 -6.26 6.06 -1.33
CA MET A 305 -5.23 5.11 -1.75
C MET A 305 -3.85 5.73 -1.57
N VAL A 306 -2.95 5.01 -0.92
CA VAL A 306 -1.56 5.41 -0.72
C VAL A 306 -0.68 4.41 -1.47
N HIS A 307 0.10 4.89 -2.42
CA HIS A 307 0.97 4.05 -3.24
C HIS A 307 2.06 3.42 -2.38
N GLU A 308 2.21 2.11 -2.46
CA GLU A 308 3.26 1.34 -1.78
C GLU A 308 4.22 0.72 -2.81
N GLY A 309 4.36 -0.61 -2.84
CA GLY A 309 5.22 -1.32 -3.76
C GLY A 309 4.70 -1.42 -5.19
N GLY A 310 5.41 -2.21 -5.98
CA GLY A 310 5.19 -2.39 -7.41
C GLY A 310 6.42 -1.99 -8.21
N TYR A 311 7.12 -2.98 -8.76
CA TYR A 311 8.48 -2.85 -9.27
C TYR A 311 8.63 -3.22 -10.76
N ALA A 312 7.56 -3.70 -11.38
CA ALA A 312 7.50 -3.94 -12.82
C ALA A 312 7.29 -2.62 -13.58
N GLU A 313 8.38 -1.95 -13.98
CA GLU A 313 8.36 -0.61 -14.62
C GLU A 313 7.49 -0.55 -15.87
N SER A 314 7.34 -1.67 -16.58
CA SER A 314 6.54 -1.75 -17.80
C SER A 314 5.06 -2.03 -17.54
N TYR A 315 4.66 -2.49 -16.35
CA TYR A 315 3.28 -2.94 -16.11
C TYR A 315 2.56 -2.19 -14.98
N VAL A 316 3.27 -1.79 -13.92
CA VAL A 316 2.71 -0.95 -12.83
C VAL A 316 1.97 0.29 -13.36
N PRO A 317 2.45 1.01 -14.40
CA PRO A 317 1.72 2.15 -14.94
C PRO A 317 0.30 1.83 -15.39
N PHE A 318 0.08 0.67 -16.02
CA PHE A 318 -1.24 0.24 -16.47
C PHE A 318 -2.13 -0.22 -15.33
N CYS A 319 -1.56 -0.88 -14.30
CA CYS A 319 -2.28 -1.24 -13.09
C CYS A 319 -2.76 0.01 -12.33
N GLY A 320 -1.86 0.99 -12.12
CA GLY A 320 -2.20 2.24 -11.45
C GLY A 320 -3.18 3.10 -12.25
N HIS A 321 -3.04 3.14 -13.58
CA HIS A 321 -3.98 3.85 -14.45
C HIS A 321 -5.39 3.24 -14.35
N ALA A 322 -5.50 1.89 -14.35
CA ALA A 322 -6.78 1.20 -14.20
C ALA A 322 -7.47 1.50 -12.86
N VAL A 323 -6.70 1.61 -11.78
CA VAL A 323 -7.20 2.04 -10.46
C VAL A 323 -7.74 3.47 -10.52
N LEU A 324 -6.98 4.39 -11.09
CA LEU A 324 -7.36 5.80 -11.19
C LEU A 324 -8.55 6.05 -12.13
N GLU A 325 -8.66 5.30 -13.22
CA GLU A 325 -9.86 5.28 -14.06
C GLU A 325 -11.11 4.93 -13.23
N GLU A 326 -11.04 3.87 -12.44
CA GLU A 326 -12.17 3.42 -11.62
C GLU A 326 -12.49 4.44 -10.51
N MET A 327 -11.48 4.98 -9.83
CA MET A 327 -11.67 5.99 -8.77
C MET A 327 -12.33 7.26 -9.28
N SER A 328 -11.91 7.75 -10.43
CA SER A 328 -12.38 9.01 -11.01
C SER A 328 -13.69 8.86 -11.80
N GLY A 329 -13.94 7.67 -12.33
CA GLY A 329 -14.98 7.45 -13.32
C GLY A 329 -14.69 8.11 -14.67
N SER A 330 -13.42 8.41 -14.95
CA SER A 330 -12.96 9.01 -16.20
C SER A 330 -13.24 8.11 -17.39
N ALA A 331 -13.52 8.72 -18.54
CA ALA A 331 -13.59 8.04 -19.83
C ALA A 331 -12.22 7.88 -20.49
N ARG A 332 -11.18 8.50 -19.91
CA ARG A 332 -9.78 8.34 -20.38
C ARG A 332 -9.29 6.96 -19.99
N SER A 333 -8.76 6.21 -20.92
CA SER A 333 -8.30 4.86 -20.67
C SER A 333 -6.89 4.59 -21.23
N ALA A 334 -6.15 3.73 -20.55
CA ALA A 334 -4.94 3.10 -21.06
C ALA A 334 -5.20 1.59 -21.18
N PRO A 335 -5.47 1.08 -22.38
CA PRO A 335 -5.69 -0.36 -22.57
C PRO A 335 -4.50 -1.16 -22.06
N ASP A 336 -4.77 -2.24 -21.33
CA ASP A 336 -3.73 -3.14 -20.83
C ASP A 336 -3.01 -3.78 -22.02
N PRO A 337 -1.70 -3.54 -22.22
CA PRO A 337 -0.95 -4.10 -23.34
C PRO A 337 -0.82 -5.63 -23.27
N MET A 338 -1.17 -6.24 -22.13
CA MET A 338 -1.08 -7.66 -21.89
C MET A 338 -2.46 -8.34 -21.81
N ALA A 339 -3.54 -7.62 -22.18
CA ALA A 339 -4.91 -8.11 -22.08
C ALA A 339 -5.15 -9.44 -22.83
N ASP A 340 -4.46 -9.68 -23.93
CA ASP A 340 -4.57 -10.93 -24.70
C ASP A 340 -3.69 -12.06 -24.15
N THR A 341 -2.68 -11.75 -23.34
CA THR A 341 -1.66 -12.71 -22.89
C THR A 341 -1.92 -13.18 -21.46
N LEU A 342 -2.23 -12.26 -20.56
CA LEU A 342 -2.37 -12.57 -19.13
C LEU A 342 -3.53 -13.50 -18.80
N PRO A 343 -4.71 -13.45 -19.46
CA PRO A 343 -5.76 -14.46 -19.22
C PRO A 343 -5.31 -15.88 -19.50
N ILE A 344 -4.42 -16.09 -20.47
CA ILE A 344 -3.88 -17.43 -20.81
C ILE A 344 -2.89 -17.92 -19.73
N ARG A 345 -2.25 -16.99 -19.02
CA ARG A 345 -1.26 -17.28 -17.98
C ARG A 345 -1.86 -17.40 -16.58
N GLN A 346 -3.16 -17.15 -16.44
CA GLN A 346 -3.84 -17.34 -15.15
C GLN A 346 -3.79 -18.80 -14.69
N PRO A 347 -3.92 -19.05 -13.39
CA PRO A 347 -4.00 -20.39 -12.84
C PRO A 347 -5.08 -21.23 -13.52
N ASN A 348 -4.89 -22.54 -13.51
CA ASN A 348 -5.91 -23.45 -14.03
C ASN A 348 -6.98 -23.75 -12.95
N ALA A 349 -8.11 -24.31 -13.37
CA ALA A 349 -9.26 -24.57 -12.50
C ALA A 349 -8.95 -25.47 -11.27
N ARG A 350 -7.89 -26.29 -11.29
CA ARG A 350 -7.49 -27.08 -10.11
C ARG A 350 -6.83 -26.22 -9.05
N PHE A 351 -5.99 -25.27 -9.48
CA PHE A 351 -5.37 -24.34 -8.56
C PHE A 351 -6.41 -23.36 -8.01
N ASP A 352 -7.34 -22.87 -8.85
CA ASP A 352 -8.43 -22.02 -8.41
C ASP A 352 -9.34 -22.71 -7.39
N ALA A 353 -9.64 -24.01 -7.57
CA ALA A 353 -10.40 -24.79 -6.59
C ALA A 353 -9.64 -24.92 -5.24
N PHE A 354 -8.33 -25.20 -5.30
CA PHE A 354 -7.50 -25.29 -4.11
C PHE A 354 -7.48 -23.94 -3.35
N THR A 355 -7.26 -22.82 -4.04
CA THR A 355 -7.24 -21.51 -3.42
C THR A 355 -8.61 -21.07 -2.89
N ALA A 356 -9.71 -21.47 -3.56
CA ALA A 356 -11.07 -21.21 -3.08
C ALA A 356 -11.37 -21.95 -1.77
N ASP A 357 -10.90 -23.21 -1.62
CA ASP A 357 -11.02 -23.96 -0.37
C ASP A 357 -10.19 -23.29 0.75
N LEU A 358 -8.96 -22.90 0.48
CA LEU A 358 -8.11 -22.17 1.42
C LEU A 358 -8.73 -20.84 1.88
N ILE A 359 -9.25 -20.05 0.95
CA ILE A 359 -9.93 -18.79 1.25
C ILE A 359 -11.20 -19.05 2.09
N ALA A 360 -11.93 -20.15 1.82
CA ALA A 360 -13.08 -20.50 2.62
C ALA A 360 -12.71 -20.89 4.07
N GLU A 361 -11.60 -21.58 4.28
CA GLU A 361 -11.06 -21.90 5.61
C GLU A 361 -10.68 -20.59 6.35
N MET A 362 -9.98 -19.68 5.70
CA MET A 362 -9.65 -18.37 6.27
C MET A 362 -10.91 -17.56 6.59
N ALA A 363 -11.89 -17.52 5.71
CA ALA A 363 -13.15 -16.82 5.94
C ALA A 363 -13.89 -17.36 7.17
N ASN A 364 -13.92 -18.68 7.34
CA ASN A 364 -14.51 -19.32 8.53
C ASN A 364 -13.71 -18.97 9.81
N HIS A 365 -12.39 -18.92 9.73
CA HIS A 365 -11.54 -18.53 10.86
C HIS A 365 -11.81 -17.09 11.29
N PHE A 366 -11.99 -16.17 10.36
CA PHE A 366 -12.25 -14.76 10.67
C PHE A 366 -13.71 -14.47 11.05
N ALA A 367 -14.66 -15.29 10.64
CA ALA A 367 -16.07 -15.17 11.05
C ALA A 367 -16.30 -15.32 12.56
N THR A 368 -15.40 -16.02 13.25
CA THR A 368 -15.43 -16.18 14.70
C THR A 368 -14.59 -15.09 15.40
N ARG A 369 -15.24 -14.23 16.20
CA ARG A 369 -14.46 -13.30 17.05
C ARG A 369 -13.68 -14.12 18.10
N PRO A 370 -12.36 -13.84 18.28
CA PRO A 370 -11.61 -14.45 19.36
C PRO A 370 -12.26 -14.12 20.71
N GLY A 371 -12.47 -15.14 21.56
CA GLY A 371 -13.03 -14.95 22.91
C GLY A 371 -14.56 -15.04 23.05
N THR A 372 -15.30 -15.41 22.01
CA THR A 372 -16.75 -15.69 22.07
C THR A 372 -17.09 -17.19 22.14
N GLY A 373 -16.12 -18.05 22.51
CA GLY A 373 -16.28 -19.49 22.74
C GLY A 373 -16.33 -19.85 24.20
#